data_308683cc395f24150a021a1a1324924c
#
_entry.id   308683cc395f24150a021a1a1324924c
#
_cell.length_a   1.000
_cell.length_b   1.000
_cell.length_c   1.000
_cell.angle_alpha   90.00
_cell.angle_beta   90.00
_cell.angle_gamma   90.00
#
_symmetry.space_group_name_H-M   'P 1'
#
loop_
_entity.id
_entity.type
_entity.pdbx_description
1 polymer ?
#
loop_
_entity_poly.entity_id
_entity_poly.type
_entity_poly.pdbx_seq_one_letter_code
_entity_poly.pdbx_strand_id
1 'polypeptide(L)'
;MTIRVYNTLTKQKEEFVPVHPGKANIYVCGVTPYNHPHIGNARPFVTWDVIRRFLEHEGYDVLHVQNFTDVDDKIINTANKEGVLWSDVCGRYIDAYFEVMDKLNVRRAHVYPRVSEHMEEIIETVKAMNGICFEGNMINMPGNSPINVRLN
;
A
#
# COMPACT_ATOMS: atom_id res chain seq x y z
N MET A 1 2.30 26.12 11.86
CA MET A 1 3.69 25.57 11.72
C MET A 1 3.86 25.03 10.31
N THR A 2 5.00 25.25 9.65
CA THR A 2 5.21 24.69 8.28
C THR A 2 5.61 23.23 8.39
N ILE A 3 4.78 22.34 7.86
CA ILE A 3 5.08 20.90 7.81
C ILE A 3 6.10 20.66 6.69
N ARG A 4 7.15 19.91 6.98
CA ARG A 4 8.17 19.54 6.00
C ARG A 4 8.32 18.03 5.94
N VAL A 5 8.32 17.47 4.73
CA VAL A 5 8.46 16.04 4.45
C VAL A 5 9.70 15.78 3.61
N TYR A 6 10.32 14.62 3.80
CA TYR A 6 11.42 14.20 2.93
C TYR A 6 10.83 13.67 1.62
N ASN A 7 11.18 14.31 0.52
CA ASN A 7 10.80 13.89 -0.82
C ASN A 7 11.90 12.99 -1.39
N THR A 8 11.58 11.73 -1.63
CA THR A 8 12.55 10.74 -2.15
C THR A 8 12.99 11.06 -3.59
N LEU A 9 12.12 11.70 -4.38
CA LEU A 9 12.43 12.09 -5.76
C LEU A 9 13.51 13.16 -5.82
N THR A 10 13.37 14.23 -5.02
CA THR A 10 14.31 15.34 -4.95
C THR A 10 15.43 15.12 -3.95
N LYS A 11 15.32 14.10 -3.07
CA LYS A 11 16.24 13.77 -1.97
C LYS A 11 16.42 14.91 -0.96
N GLN A 12 15.40 15.75 -0.79
CA GLN A 12 15.42 16.92 0.09
C GLN A 12 14.20 16.95 0.99
N LYS A 13 14.31 17.66 2.13
CA LYS A 13 13.16 18.04 2.95
C LYS A 13 12.50 19.26 2.35
N GLU A 14 11.26 19.09 1.91
CA GLU A 14 10.46 20.14 1.28
C GLU A 14 9.22 20.46 2.10
N GLU A 15 8.63 21.60 1.87
CA GLU A 15 7.35 21.96 2.44
C GLU A 15 6.26 21.03 1.93
N PHE A 16 5.42 20.55 2.84
CA PHE A 16 4.25 19.76 2.44
C PHE A 16 3.19 20.69 1.85
N VAL A 17 3.02 20.61 0.55
CA VAL A 17 2.01 21.35 -0.19
C VAL A 17 0.95 20.35 -0.68
N PRO A 18 -0.27 20.35 -0.11
CA PRO A 18 -1.31 19.44 -0.53
C PRO A 18 -1.83 19.80 -1.92
N VAL A 19 -2.24 18.82 -2.73
CA VAL A 19 -2.84 19.03 -4.05
C VAL A 19 -4.13 19.85 -3.96
N HIS A 20 -4.91 19.62 -2.90
CA HIS A 20 -6.10 20.39 -2.59
C HIS A 20 -5.93 21.07 -1.23
N PRO A 21 -6.15 22.40 -1.14
CA PRO A 21 -6.01 23.12 0.11
C PRO A 21 -6.82 22.48 1.25
N GLY A 22 -6.18 22.27 2.39
CA GLY A 22 -6.82 21.69 3.57
C GLY A 22 -7.05 20.16 3.51
N LYS A 23 -6.68 19.47 2.43
CA LYS A 23 -6.84 18.01 2.29
C LYS A 23 -5.50 17.31 2.16
N ALA A 24 -5.33 16.19 2.85
CA ALA A 24 -4.15 15.35 2.75
C ALA A 24 -4.55 13.92 2.38
N ASN A 25 -4.24 13.50 1.17
CA ASN A 25 -4.50 12.13 0.71
C ASN A 25 -3.24 11.30 0.90
N ILE A 26 -3.37 10.20 1.66
CA ILE A 26 -2.29 9.28 1.98
C ILE A 26 -2.62 7.92 1.35
N TYR A 27 -1.71 7.40 0.56
CA TYR A 27 -1.75 6.02 0.10
C TYR A 27 -0.58 5.26 0.71
N VAL A 28 -0.89 4.16 1.39
CA VAL A 28 0.11 3.28 1.99
C VAL A 28 0.01 1.90 1.36
N CYS A 29 1.14 1.41 0.84
CA CYS A 29 1.22 0.03 0.39
C CYS A 29 0.93 -0.90 1.56
N GLY A 30 -0.05 -1.78 1.39
CA GLY A 30 -0.49 -2.71 2.43
C GLY A 30 0.33 -3.98 2.50
N VAL A 31 -0.25 -5.02 3.06
CA VAL A 31 0.38 -6.33 3.21
C VAL A 31 -0.12 -7.33 2.17
N THR A 32 0.71 -8.33 1.89
CA THR A 32 0.29 -9.57 1.23
C THR A 32 -0.16 -10.53 2.32
N PRO A 33 -1.46 -10.87 2.41
CA PRO A 33 -2.02 -11.63 3.53
C PRO A 33 -1.84 -13.15 3.32
N TYR A 34 -0.62 -13.66 3.52
CA TYR A 34 -0.28 -15.08 3.41
C TYR A 34 0.24 -15.70 4.69
N ASN A 35 0.49 -14.88 5.72
CA ASN A 35 0.99 -15.30 7.03
C ASN A 35 0.63 -14.25 8.10
N HIS A 36 0.77 -14.63 9.38
CA HIS A 36 0.58 -13.69 10.48
C HIS A 36 1.53 -12.50 10.37
N PRO A 37 1.07 -11.28 10.67
CA PRO A 37 1.93 -10.10 10.67
C PRO A 37 2.95 -10.19 11.81
N HIS A 38 4.16 -9.72 11.53
CA HIS A 38 5.24 -9.57 12.51
C HIS A 38 5.58 -8.09 12.72
N ILE A 39 6.45 -7.79 13.67
CA ILE A 39 6.81 -6.40 14.03
C ILE A 39 7.31 -5.58 12.83
N GLY A 40 8.01 -6.21 11.89
CA GLY A 40 8.47 -5.57 10.66
C GLY A 40 7.31 -5.10 9.75
N ASN A 41 6.21 -5.86 9.71
CA ASN A 41 5.00 -5.46 8.99
C ASN A 41 4.25 -4.34 9.72
N ALA A 42 4.24 -4.33 11.05
CA ALA A 42 3.52 -3.34 11.85
C ALA A 42 4.16 -1.95 11.80
N ARG A 43 5.49 -1.89 11.69
CA ARG A 43 6.25 -0.63 11.72
C ARG A 43 5.75 0.45 10.76
N PRO A 44 5.56 0.22 9.46
CA PRO A 44 5.06 1.24 8.56
C PRO A 44 3.67 1.73 8.95
N PHE A 45 2.77 0.84 9.37
CA PHE A 45 1.39 1.23 9.71
C PHE A 45 1.29 2.07 10.97
N VAL A 46 2.09 1.75 12.00
CA VAL A 46 2.23 2.60 13.20
C VAL A 46 2.78 3.98 12.81
N THR A 47 3.79 4.03 11.96
CA THR A 47 4.38 5.30 11.50
C THR A 47 3.35 6.14 10.74
N TRP A 48 2.61 5.54 9.82
CA TRP A 48 1.60 6.25 9.04
C TRP A 48 0.38 6.67 9.86
N ASP A 49 0.02 5.91 10.90
CA ASP A 49 -1.02 6.32 11.84
C ASP A 49 -0.61 7.57 12.63
N VAL A 50 0.64 7.64 13.07
CA VAL A 50 1.18 8.85 13.73
C VAL A 50 1.15 10.05 12.77
N ILE A 51 1.59 9.87 11.52
CA ILE A 51 1.57 10.94 10.50
C ILE A 51 0.13 11.39 10.24
N ARG A 52 -0.81 10.46 10.09
CA ARG A 52 -2.23 10.76 9.89
C ARG A 52 -2.79 11.59 11.05
N ARG A 53 -2.59 11.12 12.30
CA ARG A 53 -3.08 11.84 13.49
C ARG A 53 -2.47 13.24 13.60
N PHE A 54 -1.21 13.39 13.24
CA PHE A 54 -0.54 14.69 13.21
C PHE A 54 -1.16 15.63 12.16
N LEU A 55 -1.39 15.15 10.94
CA LEU A 55 -2.04 15.95 9.89
C LEU A 55 -3.47 16.36 10.28
N GLU A 56 -4.24 15.43 10.85
CA GLU A 56 -5.59 15.73 11.39
C GLU A 56 -5.53 16.78 12.50
N HIS A 57 -4.53 16.69 13.39
CA HIS A 57 -4.30 17.69 14.46
C HIS A 57 -3.97 19.09 13.91
N GLU A 58 -3.20 19.14 12.82
CA GLU A 58 -2.88 20.41 12.12
C GLU A 58 -4.06 20.93 11.26
N GLY A 59 -5.23 20.27 11.30
CA GLY A 59 -6.46 20.72 10.67
C GLY A 59 -6.69 20.26 9.24
N TYR A 60 -5.92 19.28 8.75
CA TYR A 60 -6.17 18.68 7.45
C TYR A 60 -7.31 17.66 7.50
N ASP A 61 -8.15 17.67 6.46
CA ASP A 61 -9.07 16.57 6.14
C ASP A 61 -8.24 15.44 5.51
N VAL A 62 -8.04 14.33 6.24
CA VAL A 62 -7.13 13.26 5.82
C VAL A 62 -7.90 12.08 5.26
N LEU A 63 -7.67 11.75 3.99
CA LEU A 63 -8.06 10.48 3.39
C LEU A 63 -6.88 9.50 3.42
N HIS A 64 -6.99 8.42 4.20
CA HIS A 64 -6.00 7.35 4.26
C HIS A 64 -6.52 6.11 3.54
N VAL A 65 -5.80 5.70 2.51
CA VAL A 65 -6.06 4.49 1.70
C VAL A 65 -4.91 3.52 1.90
N GLN A 66 -5.22 2.25 2.13
CA GLN A 66 -4.23 1.19 2.27
C GLN A 66 -4.76 -0.06 1.55
N ASN A 67 -4.01 -0.60 0.60
CA ASN A 67 -4.44 -1.77 -0.14
C ASN A 67 -4.13 -3.08 0.60
N PHE A 68 -4.75 -4.18 0.12
CA PHE A 68 -4.27 -5.54 0.34
C PHE A 68 -3.84 -6.14 -0.99
N THR A 69 -2.63 -6.70 -1.03
CA THR A 69 -2.14 -7.47 -2.19
C THR A 69 -2.60 -8.91 -2.03
N ASP A 70 -3.88 -9.15 -2.30
CA ASP A 70 -4.55 -10.43 -2.08
C ASP A 70 -4.45 -11.38 -3.29
N VAL A 71 -3.72 -10.99 -4.33
CA VAL A 71 -3.31 -11.85 -5.46
C VAL A 71 -1.78 -11.86 -5.51
N ASP A 72 -1.17 -12.97 -5.09
CA ASP A 72 0.29 -13.15 -5.02
C ASP A 72 0.63 -14.64 -4.97
N ASP A 73 1.79 -15.02 -5.52
CA ASP A 73 2.25 -16.40 -5.53
C ASP A 73 2.40 -17.02 -4.13
N LYS A 74 2.73 -16.20 -3.12
CA LYS A 74 2.85 -16.67 -1.73
C LYS A 74 1.51 -17.14 -1.17
N ILE A 75 0.43 -16.44 -1.53
CA ILE A 75 -0.93 -16.82 -1.13
C ILE A 75 -1.33 -18.13 -1.81
N ILE A 76 -1.11 -18.22 -3.13
CA ILE A 76 -1.41 -19.41 -3.92
C ILE A 76 -0.63 -20.62 -3.39
N ASN A 77 0.67 -20.44 -3.13
CA ASN A 77 1.52 -21.49 -2.58
C ASN A 77 1.08 -21.94 -1.18
N THR A 78 0.64 -21.01 -0.34
CA THR A 78 0.11 -21.32 0.99
C THR A 78 -1.20 -22.09 0.87
N ALA A 79 -2.13 -21.66 0.03
CA ALA A 79 -3.39 -22.32 -0.23
C ALA A 79 -3.20 -23.76 -0.75
N ASN A 80 -2.28 -23.95 -1.71
CA ASN A 80 -1.95 -25.27 -2.25
C ASN A 80 -1.36 -26.22 -1.18
N LYS A 81 -0.50 -25.71 -0.29
CA LYS A 81 0.08 -26.50 0.81
C LYS A 81 -0.96 -26.92 1.84
N GLU A 82 -1.93 -26.04 2.11
CA GLU A 82 -2.98 -26.29 3.09
C GLU A 82 -4.20 -27.00 2.50
N GLY A 83 -4.32 -27.09 1.18
CA GLY A 83 -5.46 -27.71 0.51
C GLY A 83 -6.74 -26.89 0.65
N VAL A 84 -6.65 -25.56 0.72
CA VAL A 84 -7.78 -24.63 0.89
C VAL A 84 -7.83 -23.63 -0.28
N LEU A 85 -8.90 -22.84 -0.37
CA LEU A 85 -8.98 -21.78 -1.36
C LEU A 85 -8.04 -20.61 -0.98
N TRP A 86 -7.49 -19.95 -1.99
CA TRP A 86 -6.65 -18.76 -1.77
C TRP A 86 -7.41 -17.64 -1.04
N SER A 87 -8.71 -17.50 -1.30
CA SER A 87 -9.57 -16.55 -0.60
C SER A 87 -9.67 -16.79 0.91
N ASP A 88 -9.65 -18.08 1.33
CA ASP A 88 -9.70 -18.45 2.75
C ASP A 88 -8.39 -18.09 3.45
N VAL A 89 -7.26 -18.27 2.75
CA VAL A 89 -5.95 -17.82 3.23
C VAL A 89 -5.95 -16.31 3.42
N CYS A 90 -6.38 -15.55 2.39
CA CYS A 90 -6.47 -14.10 2.46
C CYS A 90 -7.36 -13.63 3.60
N GLY A 91 -8.59 -14.16 3.70
CA GLY A 91 -9.54 -13.78 4.76
C GLY A 91 -8.93 -13.94 6.14
N ARG A 92 -8.41 -15.13 6.45
CA ARG A 92 -7.76 -15.44 7.72
C ARG A 92 -6.64 -14.49 8.10
N TYR A 93 -5.76 -14.16 7.17
CA TYR A 93 -4.61 -13.30 7.47
C TYR A 93 -4.92 -11.81 7.41
N ILE A 94 -5.97 -11.39 6.69
CA ILE A 94 -6.53 -10.04 6.81
C ILE A 94 -7.14 -9.83 8.20
N ASP A 95 -7.89 -10.82 8.71
CA ASP A 95 -8.45 -10.75 10.07
C ASP A 95 -7.33 -10.70 11.12
N ALA A 96 -6.30 -11.56 10.98
CA ALA A 96 -5.13 -11.53 11.85
C ALA A 96 -4.37 -10.19 11.78
N TYR A 97 -4.28 -9.58 10.59
CA TYR A 97 -3.71 -8.24 10.43
C TYR A 97 -4.51 -7.21 11.23
N PHE A 98 -5.83 -7.19 11.09
CA PHE A 98 -6.67 -6.24 11.81
C PHE A 98 -6.60 -6.43 13.31
N GLU A 99 -6.59 -7.68 13.80
CA GLU A 99 -6.46 -7.98 15.22
C GLU A 99 -5.15 -7.38 15.81
N VAL A 100 -4.04 -7.55 15.09
CA VAL A 100 -2.74 -7.01 15.53
C VAL A 100 -2.73 -5.48 15.49
N MET A 101 -3.27 -4.86 14.42
CA MET A 101 -3.30 -3.40 14.30
C MET A 101 -4.21 -2.77 15.37
N ASP A 102 -5.34 -3.39 15.67
CA ASP A 102 -6.25 -2.93 16.73
C ASP A 102 -5.55 -3.00 18.12
N LYS A 103 -4.81 -4.09 18.41
CA LYS A 103 -4.00 -4.20 19.64
C LYS A 103 -2.88 -3.15 19.74
N LEU A 104 -2.35 -2.70 18.61
CA LEU A 104 -1.36 -1.63 18.55
C LEU A 104 -2.00 -0.23 18.55
N ASN A 105 -3.32 -0.13 18.67
CA ASN A 105 -4.07 1.13 18.59
C ASN A 105 -3.83 1.91 17.29
N VAL A 106 -3.54 1.20 16.20
CA VAL A 106 -3.44 1.76 14.85
C VAL A 106 -4.85 1.92 14.29
N ARG A 107 -5.20 3.14 13.90
CA ARG A 107 -6.51 3.42 13.31
C ARG A 107 -6.63 2.76 11.94
N ARG A 108 -7.77 2.17 11.67
CA ARG A 108 -8.05 1.61 10.35
C ARG A 108 -8.03 2.69 9.28
N ALA A 109 -7.53 2.35 8.10
CA ALA A 109 -7.63 3.22 6.94
C ALA A 109 -9.10 3.45 6.56
N HIS A 110 -9.38 4.49 5.80
CA HIS A 110 -10.74 4.78 5.35
C HIS A 110 -11.19 3.81 4.25
N VAL A 111 -10.23 3.36 3.42
CA VAL A 111 -10.49 2.42 2.33
C VAL A 111 -9.37 1.39 2.26
N TYR A 112 -9.75 0.14 2.01
CA TYR A 112 -8.84 -0.98 1.80
C TYR A 112 -9.13 -1.64 0.44
N PRO A 113 -8.67 -1.06 -0.69
CA PRO A 113 -8.84 -1.70 -1.99
C PRO A 113 -8.07 -3.02 -2.06
N ARG A 114 -8.64 -4.01 -2.73
CA ARG A 114 -8.02 -5.32 -2.96
C ARG A 114 -7.62 -5.46 -4.42
N VAL A 115 -6.48 -6.08 -4.68
CA VAL A 115 -6.02 -6.34 -6.05
C VAL A 115 -7.04 -7.19 -6.82
N SER A 116 -7.63 -8.20 -6.16
CA SER A 116 -8.66 -9.07 -6.75
C SER A 116 -9.92 -8.33 -7.22
N GLU A 117 -10.24 -7.20 -6.60
CA GLU A 117 -11.41 -6.37 -6.90
C GLU A 117 -11.16 -5.36 -8.03
N HIS A 118 -9.89 -5.19 -8.48
CA HIS A 118 -9.46 -4.18 -9.44
C HIS A 118 -8.66 -4.76 -10.63
N MET A 119 -8.84 -6.05 -10.91
CA MET A 119 -8.07 -6.72 -11.97
C MET A 119 -8.32 -6.13 -13.35
N GLU A 120 -9.55 -5.74 -13.66
CA GLU A 120 -9.90 -5.16 -14.97
C GLU A 120 -9.21 -3.81 -15.16
N GLU A 121 -9.27 -2.92 -14.15
CA GLU A 121 -8.64 -1.60 -14.19
C GLU A 121 -7.11 -1.71 -14.26
N ILE A 122 -6.53 -2.70 -13.58
CA ILE A 122 -5.09 -2.99 -13.67
C ILE A 122 -4.72 -3.39 -15.09
N ILE A 123 -5.47 -4.31 -15.71
CA ILE A 123 -5.23 -4.78 -17.07
C ILE A 123 -5.38 -3.62 -18.07
N GLU A 124 -6.41 -2.81 -17.94
CA GLU A 124 -6.63 -1.65 -18.80
C GLU A 124 -5.50 -0.62 -18.66
N THR A 125 -5.07 -0.34 -17.43
CA THR A 125 -3.94 0.55 -17.17
C THR A 125 -2.67 0.03 -17.83
N VAL A 126 -2.37 -1.25 -17.68
CA VAL A 126 -1.19 -1.89 -18.32
C VAL A 126 -1.28 -1.81 -19.85
N LYS A 127 -2.45 -2.04 -20.43
CA LYS A 127 -2.67 -1.90 -21.89
C LYS A 127 -2.50 -0.46 -22.37
N ALA A 128 -2.96 0.52 -21.59
CA ALA A 128 -2.84 1.95 -21.92
C ALA A 128 -1.39 2.45 -21.82
N MET A 129 -0.55 1.80 -21.03
CA MET A 129 0.88 2.09 -20.89
C MET A 129 1.69 1.49 -22.06
N ASN A 130 1.35 1.83 -23.32
CA ASN A 130 1.99 1.32 -24.53
C ASN A 130 3.53 1.34 -24.42
N GLY A 131 4.15 0.17 -24.56
CA GLY A 131 5.60 0.01 -24.57
C GLY A 131 6.25 -0.18 -23.19
N ILE A 132 5.48 -0.46 -22.16
CA ILE A 132 6.01 -0.95 -20.89
C ILE A 132 6.27 -2.45 -21.02
N CYS A 133 7.54 -2.85 -20.88
CA CYS A 133 7.92 -4.24 -20.76
C CYS A 133 8.06 -4.63 -19.29
N PHE A 134 7.46 -5.76 -18.93
CA PHE A 134 7.70 -6.41 -17.64
C PHE A 134 8.83 -7.43 -17.84
N GLU A 135 10.01 -7.17 -17.27
CA GLU A 135 11.07 -8.16 -17.08
C GLU A 135 11.17 -8.48 -15.60
N GLY A 136 10.64 -9.61 -15.20
CA GLY A 136 10.57 -10.00 -13.78
C GLY A 136 9.78 -8.98 -12.94
N ASN A 137 10.39 -8.48 -11.87
CA ASN A 137 9.76 -7.50 -10.96
C ASN A 137 10.03 -6.02 -11.35
N MET A 138 10.44 -5.75 -12.60
CA MET A 138 10.75 -4.40 -13.06
C MET A 138 9.84 -3.96 -14.21
N ILE A 139 9.32 -2.75 -14.12
CA ILE A 139 8.61 -2.09 -15.22
C ILE A 139 9.62 -1.25 -15.98
N ASN A 140 9.91 -1.61 -17.23
CA ASN A 140 10.74 -0.83 -18.12
C ASN A 140 9.86 0.01 -19.05
N MET A 141 9.99 1.33 -18.98
CA MET A 141 9.35 2.23 -19.93
C MET A 141 10.23 2.43 -21.17
N PRO A 142 9.68 2.52 -22.40
CA PRO A 142 10.42 2.91 -23.57
C PRO A 142 10.88 4.38 -23.43
N GLY A 143 12.18 4.60 -23.47
CA GLY A 143 12.80 5.93 -23.35
C GLY A 143 13.58 6.12 -22.05
N ASN A 144 14.82 5.75 -22.09
CA ASN A 144 16.00 6.20 -21.33
C ASN A 144 15.97 6.38 -19.82
N SER A 145 15.00 5.86 -19.06
CA SER A 145 15.13 5.80 -17.60
C SER A 145 14.40 4.60 -17.06
N PRO A 146 15.08 3.61 -16.46
CA PRO A 146 14.42 2.56 -15.72
C PRO A 146 13.77 3.20 -14.48
N ILE A 147 12.44 3.28 -14.47
CA ILE A 147 11.72 3.53 -13.24
C ILE A 147 11.72 2.20 -12.49
N ASN A 148 12.60 2.09 -11.50
CA ASN A 148 12.56 0.96 -10.56
C ASN A 148 11.35 1.15 -9.67
N VAL A 149 10.20 0.66 -10.07
CA VAL A 149 9.07 0.44 -9.18
C VAL A 149 9.32 -0.90 -8.51
N ARG A 150 9.90 -0.89 -7.31
CA ARG A 150 9.85 -2.06 -6.45
C ARG A 150 8.41 -2.19 -5.97
N LEU A 151 7.71 -3.14 -6.54
CA LEU A 151 6.52 -3.71 -5.93
C LEU A 151 7.00 -4.56 -4.75
N ASN A 152 7.07 -3.98 -3.55
CA ASN A 152 7.32 -4.73 -2.31
C ASN A 152 6.01 -5.32 -1.82
#